data_d0dcf8cea4df2ab9c88525108a42f618
#
_entry.id   d0dcf8cea4df2ab9c88525108a42f618
#
_cell.length_a   1.000
_cell.length_b   1.000
_cell.length_c   1.000
_cell.angle_alpha   90.00
_cell.angle_beta   90.00
_cell.angle_gamma   90.00
#
_symmetry.space_group_name_H-M   'P 1'
#
loop_
_entity.id
_entity.type
_entity.pdbx_description
1 polymer ?
#
loop_
_entity_poly.entity_id
_entity_poly.type
_entity_poly.pdbx_seq_one_letter_code
_entity_poly.pdbx_strand_id
1 'polypeptide(L)'
;MVRATLIQIDNYGPWTVTPEPRRETDLQSLQARLYADLCAAFGEHGSLVFFSRFDNLVAFTEGVSPEHHADVQCSIRNRYPVTVSMGIADAPTPKDAVGRASALLQDEGSAQDPDRVERLASDTGDGTALQVAHFDIENATERYTDEIDAYGCQLLVERAGLALMEEMWDREAATFFVGGDNYVAVSPLLGQKEYAEVIEMVEERTDVERKVGVGEGKTPSDAGMQAKHCLERSRNGGGRIEFY
;
A
#
# COMPACT_ATOMS: atom_id res chain seq x y z
N MET A 1 4.77 -15.71 -8.54
CA MET A 1 4.45 -14.33 -9.00
C MET A 1 3.68 -13.64 -7.89
N VAL A 2 3.74 -12.33 -7.80
CA VAL A 2 3.00 -11.52 -6.85
C VAL A 2 1.76 -10.98 -7.54
N ARG A 3 0.60 -11.02 -6.86
CA ARG A 3 -0.65 -10.46 -7.38
C ARG A 3 -0.92 -9.08 -6.78
N ALA A 4 -1.05 -8.07 -7.66
CA ALA A 4 -1.52 -6.75 -7.28
C ALA A 4 -2.87 -6.45 -7.91
N THR A 5 -3.70 -5.72 -7.16
CA THR A 5 -4.95 -5.13 -7.65
C THR A 5 -4.84 -3.61 -7.52
N LEU A 6 -4.90 -2.90 -8.64
CA LEU A 6 -5.15 -1.45 -8.61
C LEU A 6 -6.65 -1.22 -8.53
N ILE A 7 -7.07 -0.42 -7.55
CA ILE A 7 -8.47 -0.03 -7.35
C ILE A 7 -8.56 1.47 -7.57
N GLN A 8 -9.42 1.91 -8.47
CA GLN A 8 -9.57 3.31 -8.84
C GLN A 8 -11.02 3.74 -8.78
N ILE A 9 -11.31 4.87 -8.12
CA ILE A 9 -12.66 5.44 -8.10
C ILE A 9 -12.98 5.98 -9.49
N ASP A 10 -14.10 5.53 -10.05
CA ASP A 10 -14.55 5.94 -11.37
C ASP A 10 -15.05 7.38 -11.37
N ASN A 11 -14.70 8.12 -12.42
CA ASN A 11 -15.14 9.50 -12.67
C ASN A 11 -15.00 10.44 -11.46
N TYR A 12 -14.01 10.17 -10.58
CA TYR A 12 -13.91 10.85 -9.30
C TYR A 12 -13.70 12.37 -9.45
N GLY A 13 -12.75 12.82 -10.26
CA GLY A 13 -12.50 14.25 -10.48
C GLY A 13 -13.75 15.02 -10.91
N PRO A 14 -14.40 14.67 -12.02
CA PRO A 14 -15.67 15.28 -12.44
C PRO A 14 -16.77 15.17 -11.38
N TRP A 15 -16.89 14.02 -10.70
CA TRP A 15 -17.90 13.81 -9.66
C TRP A 15 -17.72 14.76 -8.47
N THR A 16 -16.48 15.11 -8.09
CA THR A 16 -16.23 16.02 -6.96
C THR A 16 -16.73 17.44 -7.19
N VAL A 17 -16.95 17.86 -8.45
CA VAL A 17 -17.33 19.23 -8.84
C VAL A 17 -18.70 19.32 -9.55
N THR A 18 -19.39 18.21 -9.75
CA THR A 18 -20.67 18.17 -10.51
C THR A 18 -21.81 17.68 -9.61
N PRO A 19 -23.00 18.34 -9.58
CA PRO A 19 -23.37 19.59 -10.28
C PRO A 19 -22.76 20.85 -9.68
N GLU A 20 -22.19 20.75 -8.48
CA GLU A 20 -21.46 21.82 -7.79
C GLU A 20 -20.31 21.21 -6.96
N PRO A 21 -19.27 21.99 -6.60
CA PRO A 21 -18.16 21.51 -5.80
C PRO A 21 -18.61 20.95 -4.45
N ARG A 22 -18.16 19.75 -4.13
CA ARG A 22 -18.40 19.09 -2.84
C ARG A 22 -17.44 19.59 -1.79
N ARG A 23 -17.85 19.56 -0.52
CA ARG A 23 -16.97 19.97 0.59
C ARG A 23 -15.84 18.94 0.75
N GLU A 24 -14.63 19.44 0.99
CA GLU A 24 -13.45 18.59 1.18
C GLU A 24 -13.64 17.57 2.31
N THR A 25 -14.28 17.97 3.41
CA THR A 25 -14.59 17.07 4.54
C THR A 25 -15.49 15.89 4.17
N ASP A 26 -16.41 16.07 3.19
CA ASP A 26 -17.29 15.00 2.72
C ASP A 26 -16.52 14.03 1.81
N LEU A 27 -15.60 14.57 0.98
CA LEU A 27 -14.70 13.78 0.13
C LEU A 27 -13.76 12.91 0.98
N GLN A 28 -13.09 13.51 1.97
CA GLN A 28 -12.22 12.78 2.90
C GLN A 28 -12.98 11.69 3.67
N SER A 29 -14.20 12.00 4.14
CA SER A 29 -15.05 11.04 4.85
C SER A 29 -15.46 9.86 3.94
N LEU A 30 -15.78 10.12 2.66
CA LEU A 30 -16.10 9.08 1.70
C LEU A 30 -14.89 8.20 1.43
N GLN A 31 -13.72 8.78 1.16
CA GLN A 31 -12.48 8.06 0.90
C GLN A 31 -12.07 7.18 2.08
N ALA A 32 -12.15 7.70 3.31
CA ALA A 32 -11.81 6.94 4.51
C ALA A 32 -12.74 5.74 4.74
N ARG A 33 -14.05 5.90 4.52
CA ARG A 33 -15.03 4.81 4.63
C ARG A 33 -14.84 3.77 3.53
N LEU A 34 -14.63 4.21 2.28
CA LEU A 34 -14.36 3.32 1.17
C LEU A 34 -13.10 2.48 1.43
N TYR A 35 -12.04 3.10 1.92
CA TYR A 35 -10.81 2.41 2.31
C TYR A 35 -11.07 1.35 3.39
N ALA A 36 -11.78 1.72 4.46
CA ALA A 36 -12.09 0.79 5.53
C ALA A 36 -12.90 -0.43 5.04
N ASP A 37 -13.88 -0.21 4.16
CA ASP A 37 -14.67 -1.29 3.59
C ASP A 37 -13.86 -2.19 2.65
N LEU A 38 -12.96 -1.62 1.85
CA LEU A 38 -12.04 -2.40 1.01
C LEU A 38 -11.04 -3.20 1.85
N CYS A 39 -10.49 -2.60 2.92
CA CYS A 39 -9.65 -3.32 3.88
C CYS A 39 -10.37 -4.50 4.53
N ALA A 40 -11.64 -4.34 4.90
CA ALA A 40 -12.45 -5.42 5.47
C ALA A 40 -12.69 -6.53 4.43
N ALA A 41 -13.18 -6.17 3.23
CA ALA A 41 -13.55 -7.14 2.20
C ALA A 41 -12.35 -7.97 1.71
N PHE A 42 -11.22 -7.33 1.42
CA PHE A 42 -10.01 -8.03 0.98
C PHE A 42 -9.25 -8.68 2.15
N GLY A 43 -9.30 -8.08 3.34
CA GLY A 43 -8.66 -8.61 4.55
C GLY A 43 -9.20 -9.98 5.00
N GLU A 44 -10.49 -10.27 4.78
CA GLU A 44 -11.09 -11.59 5.02
C GLU A 44 -10.40 -12.71 4.21
N HIS A 45 -9.74 -12.35 3.10
CA HIS A 45 -8.97 -13.25 2.25
C HIS A 45 -7.45 -13.13 2.43
N GLY A 46 -7.00 -12.52 3.53
CA GLY A 46 -5.58 -12.40 3.84
C GLY A 46 -4.82 -11.39 2.98
N SER A 47 -5.51 -10.48 2.31
CA SER A 47 -4.91 -9.42 1.51
C SER A 47 -4.48 -8.22 2.35
N LEU A 48 -3.59 -7.39 1.79
CA LEU A 48 -3.25 -6.06 2.31
C LEU A 48 -3.72 -5.00 1.32
N VAL A 49 -4.33 -3.93 1.83
CA VAL A 49 -4.82 -2.80 1.05
C VAL A 49 -4.15 -1.52 1.52
N PHE A 50 -3.68 -0.70 0.59
CA PHE A 50 -2.95 0.53 0.88
C PHE A 50 -3.49 1.71 0.07
N PHE A 51 -3.41 2.91 0.62
CA PHE A 51 -3.52 4.11 -0.18
C PHE A 51 -2.29 4.28 -1.08
N SER A 52 -2.53 4.52 -2.39
CA SER A 52 -1.51 5.11 -3.28
C SER A 52 -1.72 6.63 -3.35
N ARG A 53 -2.91 7.01 -3.75
CA ARG A 53 -3.52 8.33 -3.56
C ARG A 53 -4.93 8.06 -3.05
N PHE A 54 -5.63 9.06 -2.52
CA PHE A 54 -6.97 8.82 -1.96
C PHE A 54 -8.03 8.40 -2.98
N ASP A 55 -7.83 8.66 -4.28
CA ASP A 55 -8.66 8.21 -5.40
C ASP A 55 -8.19 6.89 -6.04
N ASN A 56 -7.03 6.40 -5.62
CA ASN A 56 -6.45 5.12 -6.05
C ASN A 56 -5.92 4.36 -4.83
N LEU A 57 -6.15 3.06 -4.83
CA LEU A 57 -5.64 2.14 -3.82
C LEU A 57 -4.91 0.98 -4.50
N VAL A 58 -3.93 0.44 -3.83
CA VAL A 58 -3.23 -0.78 -4.24
C VAL A 58 -3.50 -1.86 -3.22
N ALA A 59 -3.91 -3.03 -3.68
CA ALA A 59 -4.06 -4.20 -2.84
C ALA A 59 -3.15 -5.33 -3.34
N PHE A 60 -2.61 -6.11 -2.41
CA PHE A 60 -1.95 -7.37 -2.71
C PHE A 60 -2.92 -8.49 -2.36
N THR A 61 -3.37 -9.23 -3.38
CA THR A 61 -4.57 -10.07 -3.34
C THR A 61 -4.28 -11.51 -3.77
N GLU A 62 -3.17 -12.08 -3.29
CA GLU A 62 -2.81 -13.47 -3.56
C GLU A 62 -3.98 -14.42 -3.27
N GLY A 63 -4.31 -15.25 -4.27
CA GLY A 63 -5.37 -16.25 -4.15
C GLY A 63 -6.81 -15.72 -4.21
N VAL A 64 -7.02 -14.42 -4.27
CA VAL A 64 -8.36 -13.84 -4.42
C VAL A 64 -8.81 -13.92 -5.88
N SER A 65 -9.98 -14.51 -6.13
CA SER A 65 -10.47 -14.70 -7.49
C SER A 65 -11.03 -13.40 -8.12
N PRO A 66 -11.09 -13.29 -9.45
CA PRO A 66 -11.76 -12.18 -10.12
C PRO A 66 -13.24 -12.05 -9.76
N GLU A 67 -13.93 -13.16 -9.51
CA GLU A 67 -15.35 -13.16 -9.09
C GLU A 67 -15.50 -12.44 -7.74
N HIS A 68 -14.59 -12.68 -6.78
CA HIS A 68 -14.62 -11.97 -5.50
C HIS A 68 -14.39 -10.47 -5.67
N HIS A 69 -13.50 -10.06 -6.58
CA HIS A 69 -13.30 -8.64 -6.90
C HIS A 69 -14.59 -8.02 -7.47
N ALA A 70 -15.32 -8.74 -8.33
CA ALA A 70 -16.63 -8.30 -8.85
C ALA A 70 -17.68 -8.16 -7.73
N ASP A 71 -17.69 -9.07 -6.75
CA ASP A 71 -18.59 -8.98 -5.59
C ASP A 71 -18.25 -7.74 -4.73
N VAL A 72 -16.96 -7.42 -4.56
CA VAL A 72 -16.53 -6.20 -3.87
C VAL A 72 -16.97 -4.95 -4.64
N GLN A 73 -16.83 -4.89 -5.98
CA GLN A 73 -17.35 -3.78 -6.80
C GLN A 73 -18.86 -3.62 -6.62
N CYS A 74 -19.60 -4.70 -6.68
CA CYS A 74 -21.05 -4.71 -6.47
C CYS A 74 -21.42 -4.17 -5.07
N SER A 75 -20.67 -4.56 -4.04
CA SER A 75 -20.86 -4.07 -2.67
C SER A 75 -20.62 -2.56 -2.55
N ILE A 76 -19.54 -2.06 -3.18
CA ILE A 76 -19.24 -0.62 -3.21
C ILE A 76 -20.34 0.15 -3.92
N ARG A 77 -20.75 -0.25 -5.13
CA ARG A 77 -21.83 0.40 -5.88
C ARG A 77 -23.11 0.52 -5.06
N ASN A 78 -23.45 -0.49 -4.26
CA ASN A 78 -24.68 -0.50 -3.48
C ASN A 78 -24.63 0.40 -2.24
N ARG A 79 -23.44 0.82 -1.80
CA ARG A 79 -23.25 1.58 -0.55
C ARG A 79 -22.72 3.01 -0.75
N TYR A 80 -22.11 3.29 -1.90
CA TYR A 80 -21.43 4.55 -2.17
C TYR A 80 -22.03 5.26 -3.39
N PRO A 81 -21.95 6.59 -3.45
CA PRO A 81 -22.37 7.35 -4.63
C PRO A 81 -21.32 7.34 -5.75
N VAL A 82 -20.36 6.46 -5.68
CA VAL A 82 -19.29 6.23 -6.65
C VAL A 82 -19.11 4.73 -6.88
N THR A 83 -18.54 4.37 -8.03
CA THR A 83 -18.11 3.02 -8.35
C THR A 83 -16.59 2.93 -8.36
N VAL A 84 -16.05 1.73 -8.44
CA VAL A 84 -14.62 1.49 -8.57
C VAL A 84 -14.35 0.54 -9.73
N SER A 85 -13.32 0.85 -10.52
CA SER A 85 -12.74 -0.09 -11.48
C SER A 85 -11.50 -0.75 -10.88
N MET A 86 -11.25 -2.01 -11.25
CA MET A 86 -10.15 -2.81 -10.73
C MET A 86 -9.34 -3.45 -11.87
N GLY A 87 -8.01 -3.31 -11.79
CA GLY A 87 -7.06 -4.05 -12.62
C GLY A 87 -6.30 -5.04 -11.75
N ILE A 88 -6.31 -6.33 -12.13
CA ILE A 88 -5.69 -7.43 -11.37
C ILE A 88 -4.57 -8.01 -12.22
N ALA A 89 -3.35 -8.04 -11.72
CA ALA A 89 -2.23 -8.60 -12.45
C ALA A 89 -1.26 -9.38 -11.58
N ASP A 90 -0.75 -10.46 -12.13
CA ASP A 90 0.36 -11.23 -11.57
C ASP A 90 1.66 -10.87 -12.29
N ALA A 91 2.75 -10.67 -11.52
CA ALA A 91 4.07 -10.42 -12.06
C ALA A 91 5.18 -10.99 -11.17
N PRO A 92 6.43 -11.08 -11.66
CA PRO A 92 7.55 -11.57 -10.87
C PRO A 92 7.84 -10.72 -9.63
N THR A 93 7.63 -9.40 -9.70
CA THR A 93 7.90 -8.46 -8.62
C THR A 93 6.66 -7.62 -8.25
N PRO A 94 6.55 -7.11 -7.02
CA PRO A 94 5.46 -6.21 -6.63
C PRO A 94 5.36 -4.96 -7.50
N LYS A 95 6.49 -4.35 -7.86
CA LYS A 95 6.56 -3.20 -8.77
C LYS A 95 5.95 -3.52 -10.14
N ASP A 96 6.35 -4.64 -10.75
CA ASP A 96 5.81 -5.07 -12.03
C ASP A 96 4.32 -5.39 -11.94
N ALA A 97 3.87 -6.04 -10.85
CA ALA A 97 2.47 -6.38 -10.65
C ALA A 97 1.59 -5.11 -10.57
N VAL A 98 2.02 -4.10 -9.81
CA VAL A 98 1.34 -2.80 -9.73
C VAL A 98 1.34 -2.10 -11.10
N GLY A 99 2.48 -2.14 -11.81
CA GLY A 99 2.61 -1.57 -13.16
C GLY A 99 1.64 -2.21 -14.16
N ARG A 100 1.56 -3.55 -14.20
CA ARG A 100 0.64 -4.30 -15.08
C ARG A 100 -0.82 -4.06 -14.71
N ALA A 101 -1.18 -4.09 -13.43
CA ALA A 101 -2.53 -3.79 -12.96
C ALA A 101 -2.96 -2.37 -13.37
N SER A 102 -2.02 -1.41 -13.34
CA SER A 102 -2.26 -0.04 -13.79
C SER A 102 -2.47 0.02 -15.31
N ALA A 103 -1.66 -0.69 -16.10
CA ALA A 103 -1.80 -0.75 -17.56
C ALA A 103 -3.15 -1.33 -17.98
N LEU A 104 -3.60 -2.41 -17.33
CA LEU A 104 -4.92 -3.00 -17.60
C LEU A 104 -6.05 -1.98 -17.43
N LEU A 105 -6.03 -1.15 -16.38
CA LEU A 105 -7.05 -0.11 -16.21
C LEU A 105 -6.90 1.07 -17.19
N GLN A 106 -5.68 1.40 -17.60
CA GLN A 106 -5.44 2.43 -18.61
C GLN A 106 -5.99 2.02 -19.97
N ASP A 107 -5.90 0.74 -20.33
CA ASP A 107 -6.46 0.18 -21.56
C ASP A 107 -8.01 0.20 -21.56
N GLU A 108 -8.65 0.18 -20.38
CA GLU A 108 -10.10 0.34 -20.21
C GLU A 108 -10.58 1.81 -20.34
N GLY A 109 -9.67 2.75 -20.58
CA GLY A 109 -9.97 4.16 -20.77
C GLY A 109 -9.67 5.05 -19.56
N SER A 110 -10.01 6.34 -19.71
CA SER A 110 -9.72 7.35 -18.68
C SER A 110 -10.54 7.13 -17.41
N ALA A 111 -9.89 7.31 -16.24
CA ALA A 111 -10.57 7.33 -14.94
C ALA A 111 -11.61 8.46 -14.80
N GLN A 112 -11.55 9.48 -15.67
CA GLN A 112 -12.49 10.61 -15.68
C GLN A 112 -13.60 10.46 -16.74
N ASP A 113 -13.59 9.35 -17.49
CA ASP A 113 -14.64 9.06 -18.46
C ASP A 113 -15.91 8.62 -17.72
N PRO A 114 -17.05 9.33 -17.88
CA PRO A 114 -18.30 8.96 -17.24
C PRO A 114 -18.86 7.60 -17.71
N ASP A 115 -18.43 7.11 -18.88
CA ASP A 115 -18.83 5.82 -19.42
C ASP A 115 -17.95 4.66 -18.93
N ARG A 116 -16.82 4.95 -18.25
CA ARG A 116 -16.01 3.96 -17.57
C ARG A 116 -16.55 3.67 -16.19
N VAL A 117 -17.32 2.60 -16.06
CA VAL A 117 -17.98 2.20 -14.81
C VAL A 117 -17.69 0.74 -14.51
N GLU A 118 -17.19 0.46 -13.31
CA GLU A 118 -16.97 -0.89 -12.76
C GLU A 118 -16.23 -1.84 -13.72
N ARG A 119 -15.16 -1.34 -14.38
CA ARG A 119 -14.32 -2.22 -15.19
C ARG A 119 -13.55 -3.18 -14.30
N LEU A 120 -13.48 -4.43 -14.73
CA LEU A 120 -12.68 -5.48 -14.10
C LEU A 120 -11.80 -6.11 -15.18
N ALA A 121 -10.54 -5.72 -15.21
CA ALA A 121 -9.56 -6.26 -16.11
C ALA A 121 -8.59 -7.16 -15.33
N SER A 122 -8.30 -8.36 -15.83
CA SER A 122 -7.45 -9.31 -15.11
C SER A 122 -6.50 -10.07 -16.03
N ASP A 123 -5.24 -10.20 -15.58
CA ASP A 123 -4.20 -11.06 -16.16
C ASP A 123 -3.52 -11.79 -15.01
N THR A 124 -4.07 -12.95 -14.64
CA THR A 124 -3.69 -13.71 -13.45
C THR A 124 -3.14 -15.09 -13.76
N GLY A 125 -2.14 -15.52 -13.01
CA GLY A 125 -1.50 -16.84 -13.07
C GLY A 125 -1.39 -17.48 -11.68
N ASP A 126 -0.38 -18.33 -11.50
CA ASP A 126 -0.11 -18.96 -10.21
C ASP A 126 0.77 -18.06 -9.33
N GLY A 127 0.28 -17.73 -8.14
CA GLY A 127 1.00 -16.94 -7.14
C GLY A 127 2.19 -17.68 -6.52
N THR A 128 3.15 -16.93 -6.01
CA THR A 128 4.28 -17.44 -5.20
C THR A 128 4.33 -16.71 -3.87
N ALA A 129 5.15 -17.20 -2.93
CA ALA A 129 5.40 -16.52 -1.68
C ALA A 129 5.91 -15.08 -1.91
N LEU A 130 5.45 -14.17 -1.09
CA LEU A 130 5.88 -12.77 -1.06
C LEU A 130 6.51 -12.44 0.30
N GLN A 131 7.29 -11.40 0.33
CA GLN A 131 7.90 -10.87 1.54
C GLN A 131 7.28 -9.51 1.88
N VAL A 132 7.03 -9.29 3.15
CA VAL A 132 6.58 -8.00 3.68
C VAL A 132 7.61 -7.48 4.66
N ALA A 133 7.98 -6.21 4.54
CA ALA A 133 8.85 -5.51 5.47
C ALA A 133 8.09 -4.37 6.15
N HIS A 134 8.16 -4.33 7.48
CA HIS A 134 7.55 -3.27 8.27
C HIS A 134 8.67 -2.38 8.85
N PHE A 135 8.72 -1.14 8.40
CA PHE A 135 9.71 -0.13 8.78
C PHE A 135 9.14 0.83 9.82
N ASP A 136 9.98 1.24 10.75
CA ASP A 136 9.69 2.16 11.84
C ASP A 136 10.86 3.12 12.05
N ILE A 137 10.62 4.33 12.53
CA ILE A 137 11.69 5.27 12.87
C ILE A 137 12.21 4.93 14.28
N GLU A 138 13.54 4.83 14.42
CA GLU A 138 14.12 4.51 15.70
C GLU A 138 13.98 5.67 16.71
N ASN A 139 13.38 5.38 17.86
CA ASN A 139 13.15 6.35 18.94
C ASN A 139 12.38 7.61 18.49
N ALA A 140 11.38 7.43 17.59
CA ALA A 140 10.62 8.53 16.99
C ALA A 140 9.99 9.46 18.01
N THR A 141 9.45 8.92 19.11
CA THR A 141 8.80 9.71 20.18
C THR A 141 9.81 10.62 20.86
N GLU A 142 10.89 10.06 21.38
CA GLU A 142 11.91 10.80 22.17
C GLU A 142 12.72 11.78 21.33
N ARG A 143 13.01 11.43 20.07
CA ARG A 143 13.88 12.25 19.20
C ARG A 143 13.11 13.33 18.43
N TYR A 144 11.83 13.09 18.13
CA TYR A 144 11.07 13.96 17.24
C TYR A 144 9.73 14.38 17.80
N THR A 145 8.85 13.45 18.23
CA THR A 145 7.48 13.78 18.62
C THR A 145 7.42 14.66 19.86
N ASP A 146 8.34 14.49 20.82
CA ASP A 146 8.41 15.27 22.04
C ASP A 146 9.26 16.55 21.88
N GLU A 147 10.06 16.67 20.80
CA GLU A 147 11.02 17.76 20.61
C GLU A 147 10.58 18.78 19.54
N ILE A 148 9.79 18.37 18.54
CA ILE A 148 9.33 19.22 17.46
C ILE A 148 7.81 19.21 17.36
N ASP A 149 7.23 20.28 16.79
CA ASP A 149 5.78 20.35 16.60
C ASP A 149 5.26 19.26 15.65
N ALA A 150 3.95 18.96 15.76
CA ALA A 150 3.33 17.86 15.01
C ALA A 150 3.48 17.98 13.50
N TYR A 151 3.49 19.20 12.94
CA TYR A 151 3.66 19.41 11.51
C TYR A 151 5.11 19.23 11.08
N GLY A 152 6.06 19.70 11.88
CA GLY A 152 7.49 19.46 11.68
C GLY A 152 7.81 17.96 11.71
N CYS A 153 7.21 17.22 12.66
CA CYS A 153 7.32 15.77 12.73
C CYS A 153 6.74 15.10 11.47
N GLN A 154 5.58 15.52 10.98
CA GLN A 154 5.00 15.01 9.73
C GLN A 154 5.95 15.24 8.54
N LEU A 155 6.52 16.43 8.38
CA LEU A 155 7.47 16.73 7.29
C LEU A 155 8.71 15.84 7.34
N LEU A 156 9.21 15.53 8.54
CA LEU A 156 10.33 14.61 8.73
C LEU A 156 9.96 13.19 8.30
N VAL A 157 8.83 12.68 8.78
CA VAL A 157 8.32 11.33 8.44
C VAL A 157 8.10 11.19 6.93
N GLU A 158 7.46 12.17 6.29
CA GLU A 158 7.18 12.18 4.85
C GLU A 158 8.48 12.21 4.02
N ARG A 159 9.47 13.03 4.41
CA ARG A 159 10.77 13.10 3.73
C ARG A 159 11.53 11.78 3.83
N ALA A 160 11.59 11.21 5.03
CA ALA A 160 12.25 9.93 5.25
C ALA A 160 11.47 8.77 4.60
N GLY A 161 10.15 8.88 4.55
CA GLY A 161 9.28 7.95 3.84
C GLY A 161 9.48 7.96 2.33
N LEU A 162 9.58 9.14 1.72
CA LEU A 162 9.84 9.26 0.28
C LEU A 162 11.20 8.63 -0.08
N ALA A 163 12.25 8.91 0.69
CA ALA A 163 13.55 8.28 0.48
C ALA A 163 13.47 6.74 0.57
N LEU A 164 12.74 6.21 1.56
CA LEU A 164 12.49 4.77 1.69
C LEU A 164 11.71 4.19 0.49
N MET A 165 10.67 4.88 0.04
CA MET A 165 9.88 4.45 -1.12
C MET A 165 10.74 4.37 -2.39
N GLU A 166 11.62 5.33 -2.63
CA GLU A 166 12.55 5.34 -3.77
C GLU A 166 13.55 4.18 -3.69
N GLU A 167 14.22 3.99 -2.55
CA GLU A 167 15.19 2.91 -2.34
C GLU A 167 14.55 1.51 -2.50
N MET A 168 13.33 1.33 -2.01
CA MET A 168 12.61 0.07 -2.15
C MET A 168 12.09 -0.14 -3.59
N TRP A 169 11.69 0.94 -4.27
CA TRP A 169 11.26 0.89 -5.68
C TRP A 169 12.40 0.46 -6.62
N ASP A 170 13.63 0.88 -6.34
CA ASP A 170 14.82 0.45 -7.07
C ASP A 170 15.15 -1.03 -6.84
N ARG A 171 14.59 -1.63 -5.77
CA ARG A 171 14.66 -3.06 -5.43
C ARG A 171 13.38 -3.82 -5.80
N GLU A 172 12.61 -3.30 -6.77
CA GLU A 172 11.41 -3.93 -7.32
C GLU A 172 10.26 -4.12 -6.29
N ALA A 173 10.28 -3.39 -5.19
CA ALA A 173 9.26 -3.39 -4.14
C ALA A 173 8.27 -2.23 -4.28
N ALA A 174 7.13 -2.33 -3.60
CA ALA A 174 6.17 -1.25 -3.45
C ALA A 174 5.98 -0.93 -1.95
N THR A 175 6.17 0.32 -1.57
CA THR A 175 6.17 0.78 -0.17
C THR A 175 5.07 1.78 0.08
N PHE A 176 4.40 1.67 1.23
CA PHE A 176 3.22 2.45 1.58
C PHE A 176 3.31 2.97 3.02
N PHE A 177 2.87 4.22 3.23
CA PHE A 177 2.65 4.77 4.55
C PHE A 177 1.42 4.11 5.20
N VAL A 178 1.56 3.70 6.47
CA VAL A 178 0.49 3.02 7.21
C VAL A 178 0.09 3.73 8.51
N GLY A 179 0.66 4.90 8.76
CA GLY A 179 0.31 5.75 9.90
C GLY A 179 1.43 5.91 10.93
N GLY A 180 1.40 6.99 11.69
CA GLY A 180 2.47 7.34 12.63
C GLY A 180 3.77 7.64 11.90
N ASP A 181 4.76 6.83 12.13
CA ASP A 181 6.08 6.84 11.48
C ASP A 181 6.36 5.54 10.72
N ASN A 182 5.32 4.71 10.54
CA ASN A 182 5.42 3.37 9.99
C ASN A 182 5.19 3.33 8.48
N TYR A 183 5.99 2.50 7.81
CA TYR A 183 5.85 2.15 6.40
C TYR A 183 5.86 0.64 6.23
N VAL A 184 5.07 0.15 5.30
CA VAL A 184 5.04 -1.27 4.91
C VAL A 184 5.44 -1.40 3.46
N ALA A 185 6.41 -2.26 3.18
CA ALA A 185 6.81 -2.62 1.83
C ALA A 185 6.39 -4.06 1.53
N VAL A 186 5.85 -4.27 0.33
CA VAL A 186 5.75 -5.60 -0.27
C VAL A 186 6.90 -5.72 -1.26
N SER A 187 7.73 -6.75 -1.10
CA SER A 187 8.99 -6.89 -1.82
C SER A 187 9.17 -8.28 -2.42
N PRO A 188 10.04 -8.43 -3.43
CA PRO A 188 10.63 -9.72 -3.72
C PRO A 188 11.42 -10.21 -2.49
N LEU A 189 11.92 -11.44 -2.53
CA LEU A 189 12.75 -11.96 -1.44
C LEU A 189 14.09 -11.21 -1.40
N LEU A 190 14.22 -10.26 -0.49
CA LEU A 190 15.43 -9.50 -0.21
C LEU A 190 16.12 -10.07 1.04
N GLY A 191 17.44 -10.07 1.03
CA GLY A 191 18.25 -10.53 2.16
C GLY A 191 18.61 -9.42 3.15
N GLN A 192 19.23 -9.80 4.25
CA GLN A 192 19.65 -8.89 5.31
C GLN A 192 20.57 -7.76 4.80
N LYS A 193 21.46 -8.06 3.85
CA LYS A 193 22.39 -7.08 3.27
C LYS A 193 21.63 -5.99 2.50
N GLU A 194 20.64 -6.38 1.70
CA GLU A 194 19.84 -5.44 0.89
C GLU A 194 19.02 -4.50 1.79
N TYR A 195 18.42 -5.03 2.87
CA TYR A 195 17.74 -4.18 3.85
C TYR A 195 18.70 -3.27 4.62
N ALA A 196 19.94 -3.73 4.93
CA ALA A 196 20.96 -2.88 5.54
C ALA A 196 21.32 -1.69 4.64
N GLU A 197 21.55 -1.96 3.35
CA GLU A 197 21.80 -0.91 2.36
C GLU A 197 20.64 0.09 2.26
N VAL A 198 19.39 -0.38 2.28
CA VAL A 198 18.21 0.50 2.26
C VAL A 198 18.18 1.45 3.47
N ILE A 199 18.29 0.91 4.68
CA ILE A 199 18.20 1.76 5.88
C ILE A 199 19.40 2.71 6.01
N GLU A 200 20.62 2.29 5.58
CA GLU A 200 21.79 3.15 5.52
C GLU A 200 21.61 4.30 4.52
N MET A 201 21.15 4.03 3.30
CA MET A 201 20.88 5.06 2.29
C MET A 201 19.82 6.06 2.73
N VAL A 202 18.75 5.59 3.39
CA VAL A 202 17.71 6.46 3.94
C VAL A 202 18.28 7.34 5.05
N GLU A 203 19.08 6.78 5.95
CA GLU A 203 19.74 7.50 7.04
C GLU A 203 20.71 8.57 6.50
N GLU A 204 21.56 8.23 5.52
CA GLU A 204 22.48 9.17 4.88
C GLU A 204 21.76 10.35 4.20
N ARG A 205 20.59 10.10 3.60
CA ARG A 205 19.82 11.13 2.88
C ARG A 205 18.97 12.02 3.79
N THR A 206 18.58 11.53 4.97
CA THR A 206 17.51 12.16 5.78
C THR A 206 17.87 12.39 7.24
N ASP A 207 18.99 11.83 7.71
CA ASP A 207 19.41 11.79 9.13
C ASP A 207 18.36 11.10 10.03
N VAL A 208 17.60 10.14 9.45
CA VAL A 208 16.55 9.39 10.16
C VAL A 208 16.89 7.90 10.20
N GLU A 209 17.19 7.41 11.39
CA GLU A 209 17.46 5.99 11.63
C GLU A 209 16.18 5.17 11.61
N ARG A 210 16.22 3.97 11.00
CA ARG A 210 15.08 3.06 10.90
C ARG A 210 15.41 1.67 11.43
N LYS A 211 14.34 1.02 11.90
CA LYS A 211 14.27 -0.41 12.18
C LYS A 211 13.34 -1.08 11.18
N VAL A 212 13.59 -2.36 10.90
CA VAL A 212 12.75 -3.14 10.01
C VAL A 212 12.56 -4.55 10.52
N GLY A 213 11.31 -5.00 10.50
CA GLY A 213 10.95 -6.41 10.66
C GLY A 213 10.50 -6.98 9.33
N VAL A 214 10.99 -8.17 8.99
CA VAL A 214 10.74 -8.83 7.71
C VAL A 214 10.04 -10.17 7.93
N GLY A 215 8.97 -10.42 7.19
CA GLY A 215 8.20 -11.65 7.24
C GLY A 215 7.89 -12.20 5.86
N GLU A 216 7.75 -13.52 5.76
CA GLU A 216 7.36 -14.23 4.55
C GLU A 216 6.10 -15.04 4.83
N GLY A 217 5.18 -15.12 3.89
CA GLY A 217 3.92 -15.80 4.10
C GLY A 217 3.28 -16.31 2.83
N LYS A 218 2.25 -17.13 2.99
CA LYS A 218 1.41 -17.58 1.88
C LYS A 218 0.41 -16.52 1.47
N THR A 219 0.04 -15.66 2.41
CA THR A 219 -0.81 -14.50 2.16
C THR A 219 -0.06 -13.22 2.54
N PRO A 220 -0.39 -12.08 1.94
CA PRO A 220 0.16 -10.77 2.33
C PRO A 220 -0.02 -10.47 3.83
N SER A 221 -1.19 -10.82 4.38
CA SER A 221 -1.51 -10.62 5.80
C SER A 221 -0.64 -11.46 6.72
N ASP A 222 -0.39 -12.75 6.38
CA ASP A 222 0.50 -13.61 7.18
C ASP A 222 1.93 -13.05 7.20
N ALA A 223 2.46 -12.69 6.02
CA ALA A 223 3.78 -12.08 5.91
C ALA A 223 3.86 -10.77 6.69
N GLY A 224 2.83 -9.92 6.61
CA GLY A 224 2.73 -8.67 7.35
C GLY A 224 2.71 -8.86 8.87
N MET A 225 1.98 -9.86 9.37
CA MET A 225 1.97 -10.19 10.80
C MET A 225 3.33 -10.68 11.29
N GLN A 226 4.00 -11.52 10.52
CA GLN A 226 5.37 -11.97 10.84
C GLN A 226 6.34 -10.78 10.85
N ALA A 227 6.27 -9.89 9.85
CA ALA A 227 7.08 -8.68 9.80
C ALA A 227 6.87 -7.80 11.05
N LYS A 228 5.61 -7.65 11.49
CA LYS A 228 5.29 -6.91 12.71
C LYS A 228 5.89 -7.55 13.96
N HIS A 229 5.82 -8.86 14.11
CA HIS A 229 6.47 -9.57 15.22
C HIS A 229 7.99 -9.39 15.21
N CYS A 230 8.61 -9.39 14.03
CA CYS A 230 10.04 -9.13 13.89
C CYS A 230 10.39 -7.70 14.30
N LEU A 231 9.59 -6.72 13.87
CA LEU A 231 9.78 -5.33 14.26
C LEU A 231 9.69 -5.14 15.78
N GLU A 232 8.74 -5.81 16.45
CA GLU A 232 8.65 -5.76 17.91
C GLU A 232 9.89 -6.39 18.59
N ARG A 233 10.49 -7.45 18.01
CA ARG A 233 11.77 -7.96 18.51
C ARG A 233 12.89 -6.94 18.38
N SER A 234 12.98 -6.26 17.23
CA SER A 234 13.94 -5.18 17.00
C SER A 234 13.78 -4.05 18.02
N ARG A 235 12.55 -3.62 18.31
CA ARG A 235 12.26 -2.58 19.33
C ARG A 235 12.67 -2.99 20.74
N ASN A 236 12.57 -4.28 21.08
CA ASN A 236 12.87 -4.84 22.40
C ASN A 236 14.35 -5.28 22.58
N GLY A 237 15.28 -4.68 21.87
CA GLY A 237 16.71 -4.91 22.02
C GLY A 237 17.32 -5.91 21.03
N GLY A 238 16.59 -6.29 20.00
CA GLY A 238 17.10 -6.99 18.83
C GLY A 238 17.95 -6.11 17.89
N GLY A 239 18.35 -6.65 16.76
CA GLY A 239 19.05 -5.90 15.70
C GLY A 239 18.16 -4.86 15.01
N ARG A 240 18.74 -3.95 14.25
CA ARG A 240 17.96 -2.99 13.42
C ARG A 240 17.14 -3.71 12.33
N ILE A 241 17.52 -4.93 11.97
CA ILE A 241 16.87 -5.77 10.96
C ILE A 241 16.60 -7.14 11.58
N GLU A 242 15.34 -7.52 11.64
CA GLU A 242 14.92 -8.81 12.18
C GLU A 242 14.09 -9.58 11.14
N PHE A 243 14.43 -10.84 10.91
CA PHE A 243 13.70 -11.76 10.04
C PHE A 243 12.90 -12.78 10.86
N TYR A 244 11.74 -13.18 10.30
CA TYR A 244 10.92 -14.24 10.89
C TYR A 244 11.55 -15.64 10.73
#